data_1a5ed38a0f4f0c1b15b9ad2762513acc
#
_entry.id   1a5ed38a0f4f0c1b15b9ad2762513acc
#
_cell.length_a   1.000
_cell.length_b   1.000
_cell.length_c   1.000
_cell.angle_alpha   90.00
_cell.angle_beta   90.00
_cell.angle_gamma   90.00
#
_symmetry.space_group_name_H-M   'P 1'
#
loop_
_entity.id
_entity.type
_entity.pdbx_description
1 polymer ?
#
loop_
_entity_poly.entity_id
_entity_poly.type
_entity_poly.pdbx_seq_one_letter_code
_entity_poly.pdbx_strand_id
1 'polypeptide(L)'
;MMLTGTDEGGVQIGEFGSSEGYLDENIMWGRPGCPDKGEIFIKGNIVVQEKTNMERRGPMAAHTAFDIITQEIREVMKEKGAQAHLISSLYDIAWILNLRGNDISHVPVFLSFLMIEEDACTLFIHAETLTDEVRAYLADNDITVCAYDEIYDAAAKLAADKVMLMDEHTINYRIRMALPEGLKVVDNLNPSERMKAIKNETELKNTRIAHLKDGVAVTKFMYWLKTHVGKECITEYTAGKYLDSLRAEQEHFLDLSFDNISAYGANAAMMHYSAKEETAAELKPEGFLLVDSGGHYYEGTTDITRTFVLGPLTDKQKLHFTTVCRSNLNLADAKFLYGCSGLNLDILSRGPLWQMGIDYKCGTGHGVGHILNVHEGPNGFRWRVVAERNDSGRLEEGMITTDEPGVYLEGEYGIRTENELICVKAEKNEYGQFMQFENITYAPI
;
A
#
# COMPACT_ATOMS: atom_id res chain seq x y z
N MET A 1 8.41 6.77 -25.78
CA MET A 1 8.15 5.76 -26.83
C MET A 1 6.69 5.45 -26.69
N MET A 2 5.85 5.89 -27.61
CA MET A 2 4.43 5.55 -27.61
C MET A 2 4.32 4.04 -27.77
N LEU A 3 3.85 3.34 -26.78
CA LEU A 3 3.39 1.96 -26.93
C LEU A 3 1.96 2.00 -27.49
N THR A 4 1.84 2.17 -28.81
CA THR A 4 0.67 1.73 -29.53
C THR A 4 0.91 0.25 -29.85
N GLY A 5 0.61 -0.62 -28.92
CA GLY A 5 0.82 -2.04 -29.07
C GLY A 5 -0.50 -2.77 -29.03
N THR A 6 -1.07 -3.06 -30.17
CA THR A 6 -1.85 -4.28 -30.35
C THR A 6 -0.84 -5.32 -30.79
N ASP A 7 -0.21 -5.99 -29.86
CA ASP A 7 0.61 -7.14 -30.18
C ASP A 7 -0.10 -8.42 -29.71
N GLU A 8 0.30 -9.53 -30.28
CA GLU A 8 -0.29 -10.86 -29.98
C GLU A 8 -0.05 -11.33 -28.52
N GLY A 9 0.42 -10.48 -27.65
CA GLY A 9 0.63 -10.69 -26.21
C GLY A 9 0.22 -9.48 -25.38
N GLY A 10 -0.44 -8.49 -25.97
CA GLY A 10 -0.82 -7.23 -25.35
C GLY A 10 -1.83 -7.41 -24.24
N VAL A 11 -1.58 -6.73 -23.15
CA VAL A 11 -2.52 -6.58 -22.03
C VAL A 11 -3.73 -5.81 -22.55
N GLN A 12 -4.88 -6.45 -22.63
CA GLN A 12 -6.15 -5.76 -22.92
C GLN A 12 -6.54 -4.97 -21.67
N ILE A 13 -6.32 -3.67 -21.73
CA ILE A 13 -6.64 -2.74 -20.62
C ILE A 13 -8.16 -2.66 -20.37
N GLY A 14 -9.00 -3.12 -21.28
CA GLY A 14 -10.46 -3.02 -21.19
C GLY A 14 -11.19 -4.19 -20.51
N GLU A 15 -10.50 -5.28 -20.16
CA GLU A 15 -11.19 -6.47 -19.62
C GLU A 15 -11.36 -6.47 -18.08
N PHE A 16 -10.75 -5.53 -17.39
CA PHE A 16 -10.77 -5.53 -15.92
C PHE A 16 -12.04 -4.95 -15.30
N GLY A 17 -12.80 -4.17 -16.03
CA GLY A 17 -14.04 -3.57 -15.56
C GLY A 17 -15.29 -4.42 -15.77
N SER A 18 -15.19 -5.52 -16.50
CA SER A 18 -16.34 -6.34 -16.92
C SER A 18 -16.33 -7.76 -16.37
N SER A 19 -15.34 -8.13 -15.57
CA SER A 19 -15.34 -9.45 -14.94
C SER A 19 -16.35 -9.48 -13.78
N GLU A 20 -17.09 -10.56 -13.71
CA GLU A 20 -17.97 -10.84 -12.56
C GLU A 20 -17.22 -10.57 -11.24
N GLY A 21 -17.77 -9.68 -10.41
CA GLY A 21 -17.20 -9.31 -9.13
C GLY A 21 -16.52 -7.95 -9.04
N TYR A 22 -16.42 -7.17 -10.12
CA TYR A 22 -16.12 -5.75 -10.02
C TYR A 22 -17.39 -4.98 -9.69
N LEU A 23 -17.19 -3.92 -8.91
CA LEU A 23 -18.26 -3.00 -8.60
C LEU A 23 -18.76 -2.29 -9.85
N ASP A 24 -20.06 -1.99 -9.82
CA ASP A 24 -20.67 -1.05 -10.77
C ASP A 24 -19.81 0.22 -10.82
N GLU A 25 -19.50 0.68 -12.04
CA GLU A 25 -18.78 1.95 -12.29
C GLU A 25 -19.41 3.16 -11.59
N ASN A 26 -20.62 3.03 -11.04
CA ASN A 26 -21.26 4.06 -10.23
C ASN A 26 -20.77 4.12 -8.78
N ILE A 27 -19.96 3.16 -8.32
CA ILE A 27 -19.42 3.14 -6.97
C ILE A 27 -17.96 3.62 -7.01
N MET A 28 -17.75 4.91 -7.11
CA MET A 28 -16.43 5.56 -7.17
C MET A 28 -16.37 6.78 -6.25
N TRP A 29 -15.23 7.03 -5.63
CA TRP A 29 -15.05 8.16 -4.72
C TRP A 29 -15.05 9.52 -5.43
N GLY A 30 -15.71 10.51 -4.80
CA GLY A 30 -15.56 11.92 -5.11
C GLY A 30 -15.80 12.35 -6.57
N ARG A 31 -16.36 11.47 -7.42
CA ARG A 31 -16.73 11.76 -8.80
C ARG A 31 -18.24 11.60 -8.99
N PRO A 32 -18.85 12.14 -10.06
CA PRO A 32 -20.21 11.77 -10.41
C PRO A 32 -20.33 10.25 -10.54
N GLY A 33 -21.16 9.64 -9.69
CA GLY A 33 -21.29 8.17 -9.57
C GLY A 33 -20.42 7.50 -8.52
N CYS A 34 -19.49 8.22 -7.86
CA CYS A 34 -18.78 7.67 -6.69
C CYS A 34 -19.65 7.67 -5.44
N PRO A 35 -19.43 6.74 -4.47
CA PRO A 35 -20.08 6.81 -3.17
C PRO A 35 -19.76 8.13 -2.46
N ASP A 36 -20.73 8.64 -1.71
CA ASP A 36 -20.48 9.75 -0.81
C ASP A 36 -19.50 9.34 0.30
N LYS A 37 -18.86 10.35 0.92
CA LYS A 37 -17.94 10.10 2.03
C LYS A 37 -18.65 9.32 3.14
N GLY A 38 -18.07 8.21 3.59
CA GLY A 38 -18.66 7.31 4.59
C GLY A 38 -19.37 6.10 4.00
N GLU A 39 -19.55 6.00 2.68
CA GLU A 39 -20.10 4.79 2.06
C GLU A 39 -19.04 3.68 1.93
N ILE A 40 -19.51 2.45 2.03
CA ILE A 40 -18.67 1.24 1.94
C ILE A 40 -19.05 0.48 0.68
N PHE A 41 -18.06 0.00 -0.05
CA PHE A 41 -18.25 -0.77 -1.28
C PHE A 41 -17.41 -2.07 -1.30
N ILE A 42 -17.85 -3.01 -2.12
CA ILE A 42 -17.14 -4.28 -2.36
C ILE A 42 -16.02 -4.03 -3.37
N LYS A 43 -14.79 -4.43 -3.06
CA LYS A 43 -13.64 -4.28 -3.96
C LYS A 43 -13.73 -5.13 -5.24
N GLY A 44 -14.67 -6.05 -5.34
CA GLY A 44 -14.72 -7.05 -6.40
C GLY A 44 -14.03 -8.37 -6.00
N ASN A 45 -14.34 -9.45 -6.70
CA ASN A 45 -13.80 -10.76 -6.37
C ASN A 45 -12.31 -10.82 -6.67
N ILE A 46 -11.48 -10.67 -5.64
CA ILE A 46 -10.13 -11.19 -5.71
C ILE A 46 -10.31 -12.71 -5.60
N VAL A 47 -10.13 -13.42 -6.71
CA VAL A 47 -10.05 -14.88 -6.68
C VAL A 47 -8.76 -15.23 -5.96
N VAL A 48 -8.85 -15.39 -4.66
CA VAL A 48 -7.72 -15.79 -3.82
C VAL A 48 -7.44 -17.25 -4.11
N GLN A 49 -6.35 -17.53 -4.81
CA GLN A 49 -5.68 -18.85 -4.86
C GLN A 49 -6.57 -20.08 -4.99
N GLU A 50 -7.66 -20.04 -5.74
CA GLU A 50 -8.50 -21.24 -5.95
C GLU A 50 -7.72 -22.43 -6.54
N LYS A 51 -6.65 -22.18 -7.30
CA LYS A 51 -5.90 -23.27 -7.96
C LYS A 51 -5.02 -24.11 -7.05
N THR A 52 -4.45 -23.56 -6.00
CA THR A 52 -3.50 -24.32 -5.15
C THR A 52 -4.16 -25.11 -4.04
N ASN A 53 -5.36 -24.72 -3.61
CA ASN A 53 -6.10 -25.45 -2.58
C ASN A 53 -7.14 -26.45 -3.14
N MET A 54 -7.63 -26.26 -4.39
CA MET A 54 -8.53 -27.23 -5.03
C MET A 54 -7.91 -28.60 -5.28
N GLU A 55 -6.59 -28.66 -5.53
CA GLU A 55 -5.90 -29.96 -5.70
C GLU A 55 -5.78 -30.77 -4.39
N ARG A 56 -5.93 -30.13 -3.23
CA ARG A 56 -5.83 -30.77 -1.91
C ARG A 56 -7.16 -31.13 -1.28
N ARG A 57 -8.26 -30.58 -1.74
CA ARG A 57 -9.60 -30.81 -1.22
C ARG A 57 -10.49 -31.28 -2.37
N GLY A 58 -11.05 -32.47 -2.31
CA GLY A 58 -11.99 -33.00 -3.31
C GLY A 58 -13.12 -32.00 -3.64
N PRO A 59 -14.09 -32.36 -4.51
CA PRO A 59 -15.10 -31.42 -5.02
C PRO A 59 -15.95 -30.89 -3.86
N MET A 60 -15.57 -29.72 -3.35
CA MET A 60 -16.34 -28.95 -2.36
C MET A 60 -17.04 -27.78 -3.06
N ALA A 61 -18.13 -27.31 -2.46
CA ALA A 61 -18.83 -26.10 -2.88
C ALA A 61 -17.84 -24.93 -3.04
N ALA A 62 -18.08 -24.04 -4.00
CA ALA A 62 -17.25 -22.86 -4.22
C ALA A 62 -17.20 -22.04 -2.91
N HIS A 63 -16.03 -22.00 -2.27
CA HIS A 63 -15.79 -21.15 -1.12
C HIS A 63 -15.55 -19.73 -1.58
N THR A 64 -16.11 -18.76 -0.85
CA THR A 64 -15.80 -17.35 -1.09
C THR A 64 -14.37 -17.03 -0.64
N ALA A 65 -13.81 -15.92 -1.12
CA ALA A 65 -12.50 -15.45 -0.65
C ALA A 65 -12.51 -15.25 0.89
N PHE A 66 -13.62 -14.77 1.44
CA PHE A 66 -13.84 -14.60 2.87
C PHE A 66 -13.73 -15.94 3.62
N ASP A 67 -14.35 -17.01 3.13
CA ASP A 67 -14.27 -18.33 3.75
C ASP A 67 -12.83 -18.85 3.84
N ILE A 68 -12.06 -18.68 2.76
CA ILE A 68 -10.67 -19.13 2.69
C ILE A 68 -9.82 -18.37 3.71
N ILE A 69 -9.91 -17.03 3.71
CA ILE A 69 -9.14 -16.16 4.61
C ILE A 69 -9.50 -16.44 6.07
N THR A 70 -10.79 -16.50 6.40
CA THR A 70 -11.23 -16.74 7.78
C THR A 70 -10.88 -18.14 8.26
N GLN A 71 -10.87 -19.13 7.38
CA GLN A 71 -10.40 -20.47 7.73
C GLN A 71 -8.90 -20.45 8.07
N GLU A 72 -8.05 -19.80 7.30
CA GLU A 72 -6.61 -19.66 7.60
C GLU A 72 -6.39 -18.93 8.92
N ILE A 73 -7.15 -17.87 9.19
CA ILE A 73 -7.12 -17.17 10.49
C ILE A 73 -7.51 -18.12 11.63
N ARG A 74 -8.58 -18.91 11.47
CA ARG A 74 -9.01 -19.90 12.47
C ARG A 74 -7.99 -21.01 12.70
N GLU A 75 -7.21 -21.39 11.68
CA GLU A 75 -6.11 -22.33 11.85
C GLU A 75 -5.02 -21.74 12.75
N VAL A 76 -4.65 -20.47 12.55
CA VAL A 76 -3.69 -19.76 13.43
C VAL A 76 -4.26 -19.61 14.85
N MET A 77 -5.54 -19.26 14.99
CA MET A 77 -6.21 -19.23 16.31
C MET A 77 -6.09 -20.56 17.03
N LYS A 78 -6.36 -21.66 16.35
CA LYS A 78 -6.25 -23.03 16.88
C LYS A 78 -4.82 -23.36 17.29
N GLU A 79 -3.82 -23.02 16.49
CA GLU A 79 -2.40 -23.22 16.83
C GLU A 79 -1.98 -22.45 18.08
N LYS A 80 -2.56 -21.27 18.30
CA LYS A 80 -2.35 -20.43 19.48
C LYS A 80 -3.25 -20.81 20.66
N GLY A 81 -4.17 -21.75 20.48
CA GLY A 81 -5.16 -22.16 21.49
C GLY A 81 -6.22 -21.09 21.78
N ALA A 82 -6.47 -20.19 20.83
CA ALA A 82 -7.47 -19.13 20.95
C ALA A 82 -8.82 -19.55 20.37
N GLN A 83 -9.91 -19.14 21.01
CA GLN A 83 -11.30 -19.37 20.57
C GLN A 83 -11.94 -18.12 19.97
N ALA A 84 -11.30 -16.96 20.13
CA ALA A 84 -11.74 -15.71 19.53
C ALA A 84 -10.54 -14.88 19.09
N HIS A 85 -10.70 -14.12 18.02
CA HIS A 85 -9.73 -13.13 17.54
C HIS A 85 -10.43 -11.79 17.34
N LEU A 86 -9.94 -10.76 18.01
CA LEU A 86 -10.48 -9.41 17.89
C LEU A 86 -9.50 -8.54 17.11
N ILE A 87 -10.01 -7.91 16.04
CA ILE A 87 -9.25 -7.09 15.11
C ILE A 87 -9.77 -5.65 15.17
N SER A 88 -8.88 -4.69 15.37
CA SER A 88 -9.15 -3.25 15.29
C SER A 88 -8.41 -2.55 14.15
N SER A 89 -7.48 -3.24 13.50
CA SER A 89 -6.79 -2.73 12.33
C SER A 89 -7.77 -2.61 11.16
N LEU A 90 -8.08 -1.38 10.76
CA LEU A 90 -9.02 -1.11 9.66
C LEU A 90 -8.52 -1.69 8.32
N TYR A 91 -7.21 -1.76 8.13
CA TYR A 91 -6.59 -2.34 6.94
C TYR A 91 -6.85 -3.84 6.84
N ASP A 92 -6.70 -4.55 7.97
CA ASP A 92 -6.94 -5.97 8.06
C ASP A 92 -8.44 -6.28 7.87
N ILE A 93 -9.32 -5.51 8.49
CA ILE A 93 -10.77 -5.67 8.36
C ILE A 93 -11.21 -5.46 6.91
N ALA A 94 -10.75 -4.36 6.27
CA ALA A 94 -11.08 -4.07 4.89
C ALA A 94 -10.59 -5.15 3.92
N TRP A 95 -9.40 -5.74 4.20
CA TRP A 95 -8.85 -6.82 3.39
C TRP A 95 -9.58 -8.16 3.62
N ILE A 96 -9.81 -8.55 4.87
CA ILE A 96 -10.51 -9.81 5.23
C ILE A 96 -11.91 -9.83 4.62
N LEU A 97 -12.64 -8.72 4.74
CA LEU A 97 -14.01 -8.60 4.23
C LEU A 97 -14.06 -8.29 2.73
N ASN A 98 -12.92 -8.02 2.09
CA ASN A 98 -12.85 -7.55 0.71
C ASN A 98 -13.71 -6.30 0.45
N LEU A 99 -13.86 -5.44 1.45
CA LEU A 99 -14.61 -4.18 1.40
C LEU A 99 -13.66 -3.00 1.42
N ARG A 100 -14.09 -1.90 0.82
CA ARG A 100 -13.39 -0.62 0.87
C ARG A 100 -14.37 0.48 1.27
N GLY A 101 -13.85 1.51 1.94
CA GLY A 101 -14.59 2.70 2.31
C GLY A 101 -13.73 3.95 2.16
N ASN A 102 -14.21 5.08 2.61
CA ASN A 102 -13.55 6.37 2.48
C ASN A 102 -13.66 7.23 3.75
N ASP A 103 -13.69 6.58 4.92
CA ASP A 103 -13.76 7.30 6.21
C ASP A 103 -12.47 8.05 6.53
N ILE A 104 -11.34 7.63 5.95
CA ILE A 104 -10.04 8.27 6.09
C ILE A 104 -9.57 8.76 4.72
N SER A 105 -9.16 10.05 4.64
CA SER A 105 -8.65 10.63 3.39
C SER A 105 -7.47 9.80 2.87
N HIS A 106 -7.48 9.51 1.57
CA HIS A 106 -6.45 8.75 0.87
C HIS A 106 -6.23 7.31 1.35
N VAL A 107 -7.07 6.81 2.23
CA VAL A 107 -6.97 5.44 2.75
C VAL A 107 -8.33 4.77 2.62
N PRO A 108 -8.45 3.73 1.76
CA PRO A 108 -9.73 3.13 1.43
C PRO A 108 -10.23 2.15 2.51
N VAL A 109 -10.49 2.66 3.69
CA VAL A 109 -10.96 1.90 4.85
C VAL A 109 -12.22 2.52 5.46
N PHE A 110 -12.86 1.82 6.34
CA PHE A 110 -14.05 2.23 7.06
C PHE A 110 -13.92 1.93 8.56
N LEU A 111 -14.50 2.76 9.40
CA LEU A 111 -14.44 2.64 10.86
C LEU A 111 -15.22 1.41 11.32
N SER A 112 -14.52 0.43 11.86
CA SER A 112 -15.10 -0.86 12.27
C SER A 112 -14.22 -1.61 13.26
N PHE A 113 -14.81 -2.67 13.84
CA PHE A 113 -14.10 -3.75 14.54
C PHE A 113 -14.60 -5.08 14.00
N LEU A 114 -13.76 -6.10 14.03
CA LEU A 114 -14.12 -7.44 13.60
C LEU A 114 -13.78 -8.44 14.71
N MET A 115 -14.74 -9.29 15.04
CA MET A 115 -14.54 -10.41 15.94
C MET A 115 -14.76 -11.70 15.17
N ILE A 116 -13.73 -12.56 15.10
CA ILE A 116 -13.78 -13.89 14.51
C ILE A 116 -13.75 -14.91 15.63
N GLU A 117 -14.73 -15.76 15.69
CA GLU A 117 -14.81 -16.92 16.59
C GLU A 117 -14.69 -18.22 15.79
N GLU A 118 -14.68 -19.38 16.46
CA GLU A 118 -14.51 -20.69 15.81
C GLU A 118 -15.52 -20.94 14.69
N ASP A 119 -16.76 -20.48 14.86
CA ASP A 119 -17.89 -20.72 13.95
C ASP A 119 -18.70 -19.44 13.64
N ALA A 120 -18.26 -18.29 14.09
CA ALA A 120 -18.94 -17.01 13.90
C ALA A 120 -17.99 -15.89 13.45
N CYS A 121 -18.57 -14.88 12.81
CA CYS A 121 -17.88 -13.63 12.48
C CYS A 121 -18.84 -12.46 12.72
N THR A 122 -18.40 -11.46 13.49
CA THR A 122 -19.21 -10.29 13.83
C THR A 122 -18.47 -9.00 13.46
N LEU A 123 -19.11 -8.22 12.62
CA LEU A 123 -18.66 -6.88 12.20
C LEU A 123 -19.39 -5.82 13.04
N PHE A 124 -18.63 -4.96 13.72
CA PHE A 124 -19.15 -3.82 14.47
C PHE A 124 -18.89 -2.55 13.64
N ILE A 125 -19.97 -1.89 13.21
CA ILE A 125 -19.88 -0.81 12.22
C ILE A 125 -21.05 0.16 12.35
N HIS A 126 -20.89 1.38 11.85
CA HIS A 126 -21.98 2.33 11.68
C HIS A 126 -22.90 1.84 10.56
N ALA A 127 -24.05 1.30 10.93
CA ALA A 127 -24.95 0.61 10.00
C ALA A 127 -25.48 1.50 8.87
N GLU A 128 -25.53 2.81 9.08
CA GLU A 128 -25.92 3.82 8.09
C GLU A 128 -24.95 3.95 6.92
N THR A 129 -23.71 3.45 7.06
CA THR A 129 -22.70 3.47 5.99
C THR A 129 -22.81 2.29 5.03
N LEU A 130 -23.63 1.29 5.38
CA LEU A 130 -23.81 0.06 4.59
C LEU A 130 -24.88 0.27 3.50
N THR A 131 -24.47 0.08 2.24
CA THR A 131 -25.42 -0.03 1.12
C THR A 131 -26.21 -1.35 1.20
N ASP A 132 -27.31 -1.45 0.48
CA ASP A 132 -28.09 -2.69 0.41
C ASP A 132 -27.29 -3.84 -0.18
N GLU A 133 -26.41 -3.56 -1.15
CA GLU A 133 -25.51 -4.53 -1.76
C GLU A 133 -24.51 -5.09 -0.74
N VAL A 134 -23.86 -4.20 0.04
CA VAL A 134 -22.91 -4.62 1.08
C VAL A 134 -23.65 -5.41 2.18
N ARG A 135 -24.88 -5.03 2.54
CA ARG A 135 -25.68 -5.82 3.49
C ARG A 135 -25.99 -7.22 2.99
N ALA A 136 -26.37 -7.35 1.72
CA ALA A 136 -26.60 -8.66 1.10
C ALA A 136 -25.31 -9.49 1.09
N TYR A 137 -24.19 -8.88 0.67
CA TYR A 137 -22.88 -9.55 0.68
C TYR A 137 -22.47 -10.04 2.08
N LEU A 138 -22.63 -9.22 3.12
CA LEU A 138 -22.32 -9.63 4.50
C LEU A 138 -23.23 -10.78 4.96
N ALA A 139 -24.53 -10.73 4.63
CA ALA A 139 -25.48 -11.79 4.96
C ALA A 139 -25.16 -13.10 4.22
N ASP A 140 -24.79 -13.05 2.94
CA ASP A 140 -24.41 -14.23 2.13
C ASP A 140 -23.12 -14.91 2.63
N ASN A 141 -22.28 -14.17 3.37
CA ASN A 141 -21.07 -14.69 4.02
C ASN A 141 -21.27 -15.00 5.53
N ASP A 142 -22.49 -15.08 6.00
CA ASP A 142 -22.83 -15.38 7.41
C ASP A 142 -22.18 -14.41 8.43
N ILE A 143 -21.96 -13.14 8.03
CA ILE A 143 -21.37 -12.12 8.89
C ILE A 143 -22.47 -11.39 9.65
N THR A 144 -22.45 -11.48 10.97
CA THR A 144 -23.34 -10.74 11.84
C THR A 144 -22.92 -9.28 11.90
N VAL A 145 -23.86 -8.35 11.67
CA VAL A 145 -23.62 -6.90 11.76
C VAL A 145 -24.20 -6.37 13.08
N CYS A 146 -23.35 -5.71 13.87
CA CYS A 146 -23.70 -5.03 15.11
C CYS A 146 -23.34 -3.55 15.05
N ALA A 147 -23.94 -2.72 15.92
CA ALA A 147 -23.61 -1.31 16.00
C ALA A 147 -22.15 -1.12 16.46
N TYR A 148 -21.49 -0.07 15.93
CA TYR A 148 -20.05 0.19 16.18
C TYR A 148 -19.66 0.14 17.65
N ASP A 149 -20.44 0.79 18.52
CA ASP A 149 -20.14 0.84 19.97
C ASP A 149 -20.46 -0.45 20.73
N GLU A 150 -21.20 -1.38 20.15
CA GLU A 150 -21.53 -2.68 20.79
C GLU A 150 -20.30 -3.57 20.97
N ILE A 151 -19.15 -3.24 20.33
CA ILE A 151 -17.88 -3.94 20.53
C ILE A 151 -17.47 -3.98 22.01
N TYR A 152 -17.69 -2.91 22.77
CA TYR A 152 -17.32 -2.83 24.18
C TYR A 152 -18.15 -3.78 25.05
N ASP A 153 -19.44 -3.89 24.73
CA ASP A 153 -20.35 -4.82 25.41
C ASP A 153 -20.07 -6.26 25.01
N ALA A 154 -19.75 -6.51 23.73
CA ALA A 154 -19.37 -7.82 23.22
C ALA A 154 -18.07 -8.29 23.89
N ALA A 155 -17.06 -7.44 23.97
CA ALA A 155 -15.80 -7.72 24.67
C ALA A 155 -16.03 -8.06 26.15
N ALA A 156 -16.90 -7.30 26.85
CA ALA A 156 -17.20 -7.52 28.25
C ALA A 156 -18.00 -8.82 28.53
N LYS A 157 -18.73 -9.33 27.55
CA LYS A 157 -19.55 -10.55 27.66
C LYS A 157 -18.80 -11.84 27.28
N LEU A 158 -17.54 -11.74 26.85
CA LEU A 158 -16.74 -12.93 26.55
C LEU A 158 -16.62 -13.81 27.80
N ALA A 159 -16.67 -15.14 27.61
CA ALA A 159 -16.49 -16.07 28.71
C ALA A 159 -15.05 -16.00 29.23
N ALA A 160 -14.87 -15.87 30.56
CA ALA A 160 -13.55 -15.67 31.18
C ALA A 160 -12.59 -16.87 31.01
N ASP A 161 -13.12 -18.04 30.65
CA ASP A 161 -12.34 -19.25 30.36
C ASP A 161 -11.89 -19.36 28.89
N LYS A 162 -12.36 -18.45 28.00
CA LYS A 162 -11.86 -18.35 26.62
C LYS A 162 -10.46 -17.76 26.58
N VAL A 163 -9.77 -18.05 25.48
CA VAL A 163 -8.51 -17.43 25.10
C VAL A 163 -8.75 -16.52 23.91
N MET A 164 -8.36 -15.27 24.02
CA MET A 164 -8.47 -14.24 23.00
C MET A 164 -7.12 -14.03 22.31
N LEU A 165 -7.10 -14.13 20.97
CA LEU A 165 -6.00 -13.65 20.14
C LEU A 165 -6.24 -12.18 19.82
N MET A 166 -5.29 -11.31 20.02
CA MET A 166 -5.33 -9.93 19.54
C MET A 166 -3.95 -9.31 19.50
N ASP A 167 -3.79 -8.31 18.66
CA ASP A 167 -2.61 -7.46 18.63
C ASP A 167 -2.79 -6.31 19.64
N GLU A 168 -2.13 -6.40 20.80
CA GLU A 168 -2.23 -5.40 21.87
C GLU A 168 -1.67 -4.03 21.46
N HIS A 169 -0.86 -3.93 20.38
CA HIS A 169 -0.35 -2.65 19.89
C HIS A 169 -1.40 -1.86 19.09
N THR A 170 -2.39 -2.54 18.50
CA THR A 170 -3.42 -1.91 17.67
C THR A 170 -4.75 -1.74 18.40
N ILE A 171 -5.00 -2.51 19.45
CA ILE A 171 -6.27 -2.46 20.18
C ILE A 171 -6.38 -1.20 21.04
N ASN A 172 -7.54 -0.54 21.05
CA ASN A 172 -7.75 0.60 21.91
C ASN A 172 -7.90 0.19 23.41
N TYR A 173 -7.45 1.08 24.30
CA TYR A 173 -7.42 0.82 25.74
C TYR A 173 -8.79 0.50 26.32
N ARG A 174 -9.88 1.10 25.82
CA ARG A 174 -11.24 0.85 26.31
C ARG A 174 -11.69 -0.61 26.07
N ILE A 175 -11.37 -1.17 24.89
CA ILE A 175 -11.63 -2.60 24.62
C ILE A 175 -10.80 -3.45 25.57
N ARG A 176 -9.52 -3.17 25.72
CA ARG A 176 -8.62 -3.94 26.62
C ARG A 176 -9.14 -3.97 28.04
N MET A 177 -9.68 -2.86 28.54
CA MET A 177 -10.24 -2.74 29.88
C MET A 177 -11.65 -3.33 30.03
N ALA A 178 -12.36 -3.53 28.93
CA ALA A 178 -13.68 -4.16 28.95
C ALA A 178 -13.61 -5.70 29.06
N LEU A 179 -12.47 -6.29 28.75
CA LEU A 179 -12.31 -7.75 28.80
C LEU A 179 -12.51 -8.27 30.24
N PRO A 180 -13.16 -9.43 30.42
CA PRO A 180 -13.38 -10.04 31.72
C PRO A 180 -12.09 -10.31 32.48
N GLU A 181 -12.12 -10.12 33.80
CA GLU A 181 -11.03 -10.51 34.67
C GLU A 181 -10.78 -12.03 34.55
N GLY A 182 -9.53 -12.42 34.31
CA GLY A 182 -9.14 -13.83 34.11
C GLY A 182 -9.18 -14.33 32.70
N LEU A 183 -9.75 -13.59 31.75
CA LEU A 183 -9.67 -13.95 30.31
C LEU A 183 -8.21 -13.90 29.86
N LYS A 184 -7.74 -14.99 29.28
CA LYS A 184 -6.38 -15.10 28.76
C LYS A 184 -6.27 -14.40 27.41
N VAL A 185 -5.34 -13.48 27.28
CA VAL A 185 -4.98 -12.85 26.02
C VAL A 185 -3.68 -13.45 25.49
N VAL A 186 -3.68 -13.79 24.21
CA VAL A 186 -2.48 -14.11 23.44
C VAL A 186 -2.18 -12.90 22.58
N ASP A 187 -1.17 -12.13 22.99
CA ASP A 187 -0.65 -11.01 22.21
C ASP A 187 0.11 -11.53 21.00
N ASN A 188 -0.36 -11.21 19.81
CA ASN A 188 0.23 -11.61 18.56
C ASN A 188 -0.24 -10.67 17.45
N LEU A 189 0.65 -10.35 16.51
CA LEU A 189 0.27 -9.64 15.29
C LEU A 189 -0.91 -10.31 14.60
N ASN A 190 -1.77 -9.52 13.99
CA ASN A 190 -2.91 -10.06 13.24
C ASN A 190 -2.41 -11.01 12.14
N PRO A 191 -2.90 -12.26 12.06
CA PRO A 191 -2.50 -13.19 11.00
C PRO A 191 -2.68 -12.61 9.60
N SER A 192 -3.73 -11.80 9.41
CA SER A 192 -4.07 -11.12 8.16
C SER A 192 -3.00 -10.11 7.69
N GLU A 193 -2.20 -9.55 8.59
CA GLU A 193 -1.14 -8.59 8.22
C GLU A 193 -0.14 -9.19 7.22
N ARG A 194 0.33 -10.40 7.51
CA ARG A 194 1.24 -11.09 6.58
C ARG A 194 0.50 -11.61 5.34
N MET A 195 -0.75 -12.07 5.50
CA MET A 195 -1.53 -12.62 4.40
C MET A 195 -1.79 -11.56 3.32
N LYS A 196 -2.20 -10.34 3.71
CA LYS A 196 -2.44 -9.24 2.76
C LYS A 196 -1.16 -8.65 2.15
N ALA A 197 -0.02 -8.75 2.85
CA ALA A 197 1.26 -8.28 2.33
C ALA A 197 1.77 -9.13 1.16
N ILE A 198 1.43 -10.43 1.12
CA ILE A 198 1.76 -11.36 0.04
C ILE A 198 0.67 -11.29 -1.03
N LYS A 199 0.88 -10.48 -2.05
CA LYS A 199 -0.08 -10.28 -3.14
C LYS A 199 -0.17 -11.54 -4.00
N ASN A 200 -1.39 -11.93 -4.35
CA ASN A 200 -1.64 -13.03 -5.27
C ASN A 200 -1.36 -12.62 -6.73
N GLU A 201 -1.39 -13.59 -7.66
CA GLU A 201 -1.09 -13.36 -9.08
C GLU A 201 -1.99 -12.29 -9.72
N THR A 202 -3.28 -12.24 -9.33
CA THR A 202 -4.23 -11.25 -9.85
C THR A 202 -3.92 -9.85 -9.33
N GLU A 203 -3.64 -9.71 -8.03
CA GLU A 203 -3.21 -8.44 -7.44
C GLU A 203 -1.90 -7.95 -8.05
N LEU A 204 -0.91 -8.82 -8.24
CA LEU A 204 0.36 -8.47 -8.87
C LEU A 204 0.19 -8.05 -10.34
N LYS A 205 -0.64 -8.76 -11.10
CA LYS A 205 -0.96 -8.38 -12.48
C LYS A 205 -1.62 -7.02 -12.53
N ASN A 206 -2.58 -6.78 -11.68
CA ASN A 206 -3.31 -5.53 -11.60
C ASN A 206 -2.40 -4.37 -11.14
N THR A 207 -1.57 -4.57 -10.13
CA THR A 207 -0.61 -3.54 -9.67
C THR A 207 0.32 -3.08 -10.79
N ARG A 208 0.79 -4.00 -11.66
CA ARG A 208 1.59 -3.59 -12.84
C ARG A 208 0.79 -2.67 -13.78
N ILE A 209 -0.50 -2.88 -13.92
CA ILE A 209 -1.38 -2.01 -14.74
C ILE A 209 -1.56 -0.65 -14.06
N ALA A 210 -1.77 -0.61 -12.74
CA ALA A 210 -1.84 0.64 -11.99
C ALA A 210 -0.56 1.46 -12.20
N HIS A 211 0.60 0.82 -12.09
CA HIS A 211 1.90 1.48 -12.32
C HIS A 211 2.11 1.95 -13.76
N LEU A 212 1.56 1.24 -14.75
CA LEU A 212 1.60 1.71 -16.14
C LEU A 212 0.77 2.98 -16.33
N LYS A 213 -0.45 3.02 -15.78
CA LYS A 213 -1.33 4.20 -15.80
C LYS A 213 -0.68 5.39 -15.12
N ASP A 214 -0.16 5.17 -13.91
CA ASP A 214 0.49 6.21 -13.14
C ASP A 214 1.80 6.70 -13.78
N GLY A 215 2.59 5.78 -14.35
CA GLY A 215 3.77 6.10 -15.12
C GLY A 215 3.48 6.99 -16.34
N VAL A 216 2.32 6.82 -16.98
CA VAL A 216 1.85 7.70 -18.06
C VAL A 216 1.56 9.10 -17.51
N ALA A 217 0.86 9.21 -16.37
CA ALA A 217 0.56 10.51 -15.75
C ALA A 217 1.84 11.26 -15.37
N VAL A 218 2.77 10.58 -14.68
CA VAL A 218 4.07 11.17 -14.28
C VAL A 218 4.92 11.54 -15.50
N THR A 219 4.92 10.75 -16.58
CA THR A 219 5.67 11.05 -17.80
C THR A 219 5.09 12.28 -18.53
N LYS A 220 3.75 12.38 -18.62
CA LYS A 220 3.07 13.58 -19.15
C LYS A 220 3.42 14.81 -18.32
N PHE A 221 3.39 14.68 -16.99
CA PHE A 221 3.78 15.74 -16.06
C PHE A 221 5.23 16.20 -16.29
N MET A 222 6.17 15.26 -16.38
CA MET A 222 7.58 15.56 -16.65
C MET A 222 7.75 16.33 -17.96
N TYR A 223 7.07 15.93 -19.03
CA TYR A 223 7.12 16.64 -20.31
C TYR A 223 6.57 18.06 -20.19
N TRP A 224 5.41 18.22 -19.56
CA TRP A 224 4.80 19.52 -19.33
C TRP A 224 5.74 20.41 -18.49
N LEU A 225 6.22 19.92 -17.36
CA LEU A 225 7.12 20.67 -16.48
C LEU A 225 8.35 21.21 -17.23
N LYS A 226 9.04 20.34 -17.96
CA LYS A 226 10.25 20.70 -18.70
C LYS A 226 10.01 21.68 -19.87
N THR A 227 8.79 21.75 -20.38
CA THR A 227 8.45 22.63 -21.50
C THR A 227 7.84 23.97 -21.07
N HIS A 228 7.35 24.09 -19.83
CA HIS A 228 6.63 25.28 -19.34
C HIS A 228 7.37 26.04 -18.23
N VAL A 229 8.23 25.38 -17.44
CA VAL A 229 8.98 26.07 -16.38
C VAL A 229 9.83 27.21 -16.96
N GLY A 230 9.75 28.38 -16.32
CA GLY A 230 10.39 29.63 -16.80
C GLY A 230 9.65 30.34 -17.93
N LYS A 231 8.56 29.82 -18.46
CA LYS A 231 7.67 30.46 -19.43
C LYS A 231 6.34 30.92 -18.84
N GLU A 232 5.91 30.22 -17.80
CA GLU A 232 4.69 30.47 -17.05
C GLU A 232 4.99 30.52 -15.57
N CYS A 233 4.12 31.17 -14.78
CA CYS A 233 4.22 31.14 -13.33
C CYS A 233 3.69 29.80 -12.82
N ILE A 234 4.59 28.90 -12.45
CA ILE A 234 4.29 27.60 -11.88
C ILE A 234 4.82 27.61 -10.45
N THR A 235 4.00 27.20 -9.49
CA THR A 235 4.41 27.02 -8.09
C THR A 235 4.47 25.52 -7.74
N GLU A 236 5.08 25.18 -6.61
CA GLU A 236 5.05 23.82 -6.05
C GLU A 236 3.60 23.30 -5.97
N TYR A 237 2.68 24.13 -5.47
CA TYR A 237 1.26 23.78 -5.32
C TYR A 237 0.59 23.53 -6.67
N THR A 238 0.73 24.44 -7.63
CA THR A 238 0.09 24.29 -8.94
C THR A 238 0.68 23.13 -9.75
N ALA A 239 1.98 22.85 -9.59
CA ALA A 239 2.62 21.68 -10.19
C ALA A 239 2.06 20.37 -9.63
N GLY A 240 1.92 20.27 -8.31
CA GLY A 240 1.31 19.10 -7.67
C GLY A 240 -0.14 18.89 -8.15
N LYS A 241 -0.96 19.95 -8.16
CA LYS A 241 -2.35 19.88 -8.63
C LYS A 241 -2.47 19.50 -10.11
N TYR A 242 -1.53 19.89 -10.93
CA TYR A 242 -1.52 19.48 -12.33
C TYR A 242 -1.24 17.97 -12.46
N LEU A 243 -0.30 17.43 -11.67
CA LEU A 243 -0.05 15.99 -11.65
C LEU A 243 -1.29 15.23 -11.16
N ASP A 244 -1.97 15.71 -10.10
CA ASP A 244 -3.23 15.13 -9.63
C ASP A 244 -4.27 15.05 -10.75
N SER A 245 -4.39 16.12 -11.55
CA SER A 245 -5.33 16.14 -12.68
C SER A 245 -5.00 15.10 -13.77
N LEU A 246 -3.71 14.87 -14.04
CA LEU A 246 -3.26 13.85 -15.00
C LEU A 246 -3.54 12.42 -14.51
N ARG A 247 -3.44 12.17 -13.20
CA ARG A 247 -3.88 10.90 -12.59
C ARG A 247 -5.37 10.73 -12.69
N ALA A 248 -6.11 11.80 -12.41
CA ALA A 248 -7.57 11.80 -12.50
C ALA A 248 -8.11 11.56 -13.92
N GLU A 249 -7.31 11.75 -14.97
CA GLU A 249 -7.65 11.39 -16.35
C GLU A 249 -7.51 9.89 -16.65
N GLN A 250 -6.80 9.14 -15.79
CA GLN A 250 -6.59 7.71 -16.01
C GLN A 250 -7.87 6.94 -15.69
N GLU A 251 -8.14 5.92 -16.50
CA GLU A 251 -9.26 5.02 -16.28
C GLU A 251 -9.15 4.33 -14.91
N HIS A 252 -10.27 4.16 -14.21
CA HIS A 252 -10.36 3.53 -12.89
C HIS A 252 -9.56 4.22 -11.78
N PHE A 253 -9.20 5.49 -11.95
CA PHE A 253 -8.64 6.27 -10.85
C PHE A 253 -9.70 6.47 -9.76
N LEU A 254 -9.37 6.16 -8.52
CA LEU A 254 -10.25 6.29 -7.35
C LEU A 254 -9.94 7.56 -6.56
N ASP A 255 -8.71 7.68 -6.06
CA ASP A 255 -8.24 8.81 -5.27
C ASP A 255 -6.70 8.86 -5.32
N LEU A 256 -6.11 9.89 -4.75
CA LEU A 256 -4.68 9.89 -4.43
C LEU A 256 -4.39 8.86 -3.34
N SER A 257 -3.21 8.25 -3.35
CA SER A 257 -2.77 7.35 -2.28
C SER A 257 -2.28 8.11 -1.04
N PHE A 258 -1.91 9.39 -1.22
CA PHE A 258 -1.57 10.38 -0.19
C PHE A 258 -1.53 11.78 -0.81
N ASP A 259 -1.49 12.82 0.05
CA ASP A 259 -1.26 14.19 -0.42
C ASP A 259 0.11 14.32 -1.06
N ASN A 260 0.18 14.77 -2.32
CA ASN A 260 1.46 14.86 -3.01
C ASN A 260 2.44 15.81 -2.31
N ILE A 261 3.71 15.45 -2.35
CA ILE A 261 4.84 16.27 -1.95
C ILE A 261 5.43 16.87 -3.22
N SER A 262 5.24 18.16 -3.42
CA SER A 262 5.85 18.89 -4.54
C SER A 262 6.74 19.98 -3.94
N ALA A 263 8.06 19.76 -3.95
CA ALA A 263 9.01 20.54 -3.18
C ALA A 263 10.19 21.05 -4.03
N TYR A 264 10.37 22.36 -4.09
CA TYR A 264 11.39 23.03 -4.88
C TYR A 264 12.54 23.52 -4.00
N GLY A 265 13.77 23.32 -4.45
CA GLY A 265 14.95 23.84 -3.78
C GLY A 265 15.03 23.40 -2.31
N ALA A 266 15.16 24.35 -1.39
CA ALA A 266 15.33 24.07 0.04
C ALA A 266 14.13 23.38 0.69
N ASN A 267 12.91 23.57 0.19
CA ASN A 267 11.71 22.90 0.71
C ASN A 267 11.80 21.39 0.56
N ALA A 268 12.50 20.89 -0.46
CA ALA A 268 12.71 19.46 -0.67
C ALA A 268 13.62 18.81 0.38
N ALA A 269 14.29 19.56 1.23
CA ALA A 269 15.03 19.02 2.38
C ALA A 269 14.08 18.51 3.50
N MET A 270 12.82 18.87 3.46
CA MET A 270 11.77 18.36 4.34
C MET A 270 11.10 17.16 3.67
N MET A 271 11.31 15.95 4.18
CA MET A 271 10.86 14.70 3.57
C MET A 271 9.33 14.63 3.36
N HIS A 272 8.55 15.23 4.26
CA HIS A 272 7.09 15.30 4.20
C HIS A 272 6.63 16.76 4.06
N TYR A 273 7.20 17.48 3.09
CA TYR A 273 6.80 18.86 2.78
C TYR A 273 5.38 18.88 2.22
N SER A 274 4.57 19.82 2.65
CA SER A 274 3.22 20.05 2.11
C SER A 274 3.15 21.46 1.53
N ALA A 275 3.08 21.56 0.21
CA ALA A 275 2.90 22.83 -0.49
C ALA A 275 1.49 23.40 -0.22
N LYS A 276 1.43 24.67 0.17
CA LYS A 276 0.18 25.40 0.35
C LYS A 276 0.09 26.51 -0.67
N GLU A 277 -1.10 26.77 -1.19
CA GLU A 277 -1.32 27.76 -2.25
C GLU A 277 -0.72 29.14 -1.91
N GLU A 278 -0.86 29.58 -0.65
CA GLU A 278 -0.44 30.90 -0.21
C GLU A 278 1.07 31.03 -0.01
N THR A 279 1.80 29.93 0.16
CA THR A 279 3.23 29.94 0.54
C THR A 279 4.13 29.16 -0.38
N ALA A 280 3.55 28.47 -1.38
CA ALA A 280 4.30 27.65 -2.32
C ALA A 280 5.34 28.47 -3.12
N ALA A 281 6.53 27.95 -3.22
CA ALA A 281 7.59 28.61 -4.00
C ALA A 281 7.29 28.55 -5.49
N GLU A 282 7.60 29.64 -6.21
CA GLU A 282 7.57 29.67 -7.67
C GLU A 282 8.76 28.88 -8.24
N LEU A 283 8.51 27.99 -9.17
CA LEU A 283 9.53 27.20 -9.84
C LEU A 283 10.32 28.06 -10.81
N LYS A 284 11.64 28.00 -10.73
CA LYS A 284 12.56 28.66 -11.64
C LYS A 284 13.24 27.63 -12.55
N PRO A 285 13.73 28.03 -13.76
CA PRO A 285 14.46 27.13 -14.65
C PRO A 285 15.89 26.85 -14.14
N GLU A 286 16.00 26.39 -12.89
CA GLU A 286 17.24 26.02 -12.20
C GLU A 286 16.98 24.99 -11.09
N GLY A 287 17.99 24.21 -10.74
CA GLY A 287 17.92 23.28 -9.61
C GLY A 287 16.96 22.11 -9.82
N PHE A 288 16.31 21.71 -8.73
CA PHE A 288 15.45 20.53 -8.65
C PHE A 288 14.04 20.85 -8.16
N LEU A 289 13.06 20.13 -8.72
CA LEU A 289 11.76 19.90 -8.11
C LEU A 289 11.68 18.42 -7.73
N LEU A 290 11.52 18.11 -6.44
CA LEU A 290 11.18 16.78 -5.95
C LEU A 290 9.67 16.67 -5.94
N VAL A 291 9.13 15.61 -6.57
CA VAL A 291 7.71 15.29 -6.52
C VAL A 291 7.56 13.84 -6.09
N ASP A 292 6.87 13.66 -4.97
CA ASP A 292 6.52 12.38 -4.40
C ASP A 292 5.00 12.28 -4.34
N SER A 293 4.43 11.22 -4.92
CA SER A 293 2.99 11.18 -5.21
C SER A 293 2.55 9.81 -5.69
N GLY A 294 1.28 9.49 -5.47
CA GLY A 294 0.72 8.23 -5.93
C GLY A 294 -0.80 8.27 -6.07
N GLY A 295 -1.37 7.19 -6.50
CA GLY A 295 -2.82 7.06 -6.69
C GLY A 295 -3.35 5.67 -6.37
N HIS A 296 -4.62 5.62 -6.03
CA HIS A 296 -5.43 4.42 -5.99
C HIS A 296 -6.17 4.26 -7.31
N TYR A 297 -6.07 3.10 -7.87
CA TYR A 297 -6.82 2.64 -9.05
C TYR A 297 -7.53 1.34 -8.68
N TYR A 298 -8.56 0.91 -9.42
CA TYR A 298 -9.12 -0.43 -9.21
C TYR A 298 -8.07 -1.53 -9.34
N GLU A 299 -6.99 -1.25 -10.05
CA GLU A 299 -5.90 -2.19 -10.27
C GLU A 299 -4.83 -2.17 -9.17
N GLY A 300 -4.85 -1.22 -8.25
CA GLY A 300 -3.88 -1.18 -7.15
C GLY A 300 -3.54 0.21 -6.67
N THR A 301 -2.52 0.30 -5.84
CA THR A 301 -1.99 1.52 -5.23
C THR A 301 -0.60 1.78 -5.76
N THR A 302 -0.27 3.05 -6.01
CA THR A 302 1.06 3.47 -6.48
C THR A 302 1.69 4.48 -5.54
N ASP A 303 3.03 4.45 -5.51
CA ASP A 303 3.90 5.37 -4.81
C ASP A 303 5.14 5.64 -5.66
N ILE A 304 5.36 6.89 -6.08
CA ILE A 304 6.44 7.24 -7.00
C ILE A 304 7.05 8.58 -6.63
N THR A 305 8.34 8.60 -6.36
CA THR A 305 9.10 9.85 -6.29
C THR A 305 10.00 10.03 -7.48
N ARG A 306 9.99 11.24 -8.08
CA ARG A 306 10.98 11.71 -9.04
C ARG A 306 11.49 13.08 -8.67
N THR A 307 12.80 13.27 -8.83
CA THR A 307 13.45 14.57 -8.69
C THR A 307 13.76 15.11 -10.09
N PHE A 308 12.98 16.11 -10.51
CA PHE A 308 13.07 16.68 -11.84
C PHE A 308 14.13 17.79 -11.89
N VAL A 309 15.03 17.72 -12.86
CA VAL A 309 16.01 18.78 -13.16
C VAL A 309 15.29 19.88 -13.94
N LEU A 310 15.24 21.09 -13.40
CA LEU A 310 14.60 22.26 -14.02
C LEU A 310 15.57 23.16 -14.82
N GLY A 311 16.88 23.00 -14.62
CA GLY A 311 17.90 23.80 -15.30
C GLY A 311 19.31 23.46 -14.86
N PRO A 312 20.26 24.43 -14.94
CA PRO A 312 21.66 24.18 -14.60
C PRO A 312 21.85 23.65 -13.17
N LEU A 313 22.73 22.68 -13.01
CA LEU A 313 23.09 22.06 -11.74
C LEU A 313 24.56 22.26 -11.43
N THR A 314 24.89 22.42 -10.15
CA THR A 314 26.27 22.36 -9.64
C THR A 314 26.81 20.93 -9.69
N ASP A 315 28.11 20.74 -9.64
CA ASP A 315 28.74 19.41 -9.62
C ASP A 315 28.38 18.65 -8.35
N LYS A 316 28.17 19.31 -7.20
CA LYS A 316 27.66 18.74 -5.97
C LYS A 316 26.26 18.13 -6.17
N GLN A 317 25.36 18.89 -6.81
CA GLN A 317 23.98 18.42 -7.10
C GLN A 317 23.99 17.22 -8.04
N LYS A 318 24.81 17.25 -9.11
CA LYS A 318 24.96 16.12 -10.04
C LYS A 318 25.49 14.87 -9.33
N LEU A 319 26.50 15.03 -8.47
CA LEU A 319 27.08 13.95 -7.70
C LEU A 319 26.01 13.30 -6.78
N HIS A 320 25.26 14.11 -6.04
CA HIS A 320 24.21 13.62 -5.13
C HIS A 320 23.08 12.94 -5.89
N PHE A 321 22.61 13.53 -6.98
CA PHE A 321 21.57 12.91 -7.82
C PHE A 321 22.02 11.56 -8.37
N THR A 322 23.23 11.50 -8.93
CA THR A 322 23.79 10.24 -9.44
C THR A 322 23.95 9.19 -8.34
N THR A 323 24.36 9.62 -7.13
CA THR A 323 24.51 8.70 -6.00
C THR A 323 23.16 8.15 -5.52
N VAL A 324 22.11 8.98 -5.46
CA VAL A 324 20.75 8.55 -5.13
C VAL A 324 20.23 7.57 -6.19
N CYS A 325 20.39 7.87 -7.48
CA CYS A 325 20.03 6.90 -8.54
C CYS A 325 20.79 5.58 -8.41
N ARG A 326 22.11 5.63 -8.13
CA ARG A 326 22.91 4.43 -7.89
C ARG A 326 22.42 3.65 -6.69
N SER A 327 22.04 4.33 -5.61
CA SER A 327 21.51 3.72 -4.39
C SER A 327 20.22 2.94 -4.68
N ASN A 328 19.27 3.56 -5.40
CA ASN A 328 18.03 2.91 -5.82
C ASN A 328 18.31 1.71 -6.74
N LEU A 329 19.11 1.87 -7.79
CA LEU A 329 19.41 0.79 -8.73
C LEU A 329 20.16 -0.39 -8.09
N ASN A 330 21.05 -0.14 -7.12
CA ASN A 330 21.77 -1.21 -6.43
C ASN A 330 20.82 -2.11 -5.62
N LEU A 331 19.80 -1.54 -4.99
CA LEU A 331 18.83 -2.32 -4.24
C LEU A 331 17.84 -3.01 -5.19
N ALA A 332 17.38 -2.32 -6.22
CA ALA A 332 16.48 -2.89 -7.21
C ALA A 332 17.08 -4.11 -7.96
N ASP A 333 18.40 -4.12 -8.19
CA ASP A 333 19.13 -5.23 -8.86
C ASP A 333 19.61 -6.33 -7.87
N ALA A 334 19.17 -6.26 -6.61
CA ALA A 334 19.64 -7.19 -5.59
C ALA A 334 19.16 -8.63 -5.85
N LYS A 335 20.08 -9.58 -5.71
CA LYS A 335 19.80 -11.00 -5.61
C LYS A 335 20.23 -11.50 -4.22
N PHE A 336 19.36 -12.22 -3.54
CA PHE A 336 19.58 -12.61 -2.15
C PHE A 336 18.96 -13.97 -1.84
N LEU A 337 19.45 -14.63 -0.79
CA LEU A 337 18.88 -15.89 -0.32
C LEU A 337 17.54 -15.66 0.39
N TYR A 338 16.57 -16.54 0.14
CA TYR A 338 15.33 -16.58 0.90
C TYR A 338 15.62 -16.68 2.40
N GLY A 339 14.89 -15.88 3.16
CA GLY A 339 15.09 -15.70 4.59
C GLY A 339 15.61 -14.32 4.99
N CYS A 340 16.09 -13.53 4.01
CA CYS A 340 16.43 -12.14 4.25
C CYS A 340 15.18 -11.28 4.50
N SER A 341 15.37 -10.25 5.31
CA SER A 341 14.45 -9.11 5.45
C SER A 341 15.07 -7.86 4.83
N GLY A 342 14.31 -6.78 4.75
CA GLY A 342 14.85 -5.51 4.29
C GLY A 342 16.00 -4.97 5.15
N LEU A 343 16.09 -5.37 6.42
CA LEU A 343 17.22 -5.07 7.30
C LEU A 343 18.56 -5.55 6.72
N ASN A 344 18.57 -6.70 6.04
CA ASN A 344 19.77 -7.24 5.42
C ASN A 344 20.17 -6.51 4.14
N LEU A 345 19.19 -5.90 3.44
CA LEU A 345 19.35 -5.36 2.09
C LEU A 345 19.49 -3.83 2.05
N ASP A 346 19.04 -3.10 3.07
CA ASP A 346 19.10 -1.63 3.15
C ASP A 346 20.49 -1.07 2.82
N ILE A 347 21.54 -1.79 3.23
CA ILE A 347 22.93 -1.37 2.98
C ILE A 347 23.28 -1.25 1.49
N LEU A 348 22.58 -1.97 0.60
CA LEU A 348 22.80 -1.88 -0.85
C LEU A 348 22.40 -0.49 -1.37
N SER A 349 21.33 0.07 -0.81
CA SER A 349 20.87 1.41 -1.13
C SER A 349 21.63 2.48 -0.34
N ARG A 350 21.79 2.31 0.96
CA ARG A 350 22.40 3.29 1.86
C ARG A 350 23.93 3.38 1.73
N GLY A 351 24.59 2.27 1.39
CA GLY A 351 26.04 2.16 1.32
C GLY A 351 26.74 3.20 0.45
N PRO A 352 26.27 3.50 -0.78
CA PRO A 352 26.86 4.56 -1.62
C PRO A 352 26.89 5.93 -0.95
N LEU A 353 25.87 6.29 -0.19
CA LEU A 353 25.79 7.57 0.53
C LEU A 353 26.70 7.55 1.77
N TRP A 354 26.74 6.46 2.53
CA TRP A 354 27.66 6.31 3.67
C TRP A 354 29.11 6.39 3.25
N GLN A 355 29.50 5.88 2.07
CA GLN A 355 30.84 6.02 1.51
C GLN A 355 31.22 7.49 1.26
N MET A 356 30.24 8.36 1.08
CA MET A 356 30.44 9.81 0.96
C MET A 356 30.36 10.54 2.31
N GLY A 357 30.12 9.83 3.41
CA GLY A 357 29.88 10.45 4.72
C GLY A 357 28.52 11.14 4.86
N ILE A 358 27.54 10.77 4.02
CA ILE A 358 26.18 11.31 3.99
C ILE A 358 25.21 10.21 4.42
N ASP A 359 24.13 10.57 5.11
CA ASP A 359 23.04 9.68 5.43
C ASP A 359 21.69 10.37 5.25
N TYR A 360 20.65 9.58 5.01
CA TYR A 360 19.24 9.99 5.13
C TYR A 360 18.62 9.36 6.38
N LYS A 361 17.91 10.18 7.15
CA LYS A 361 17.44 9.82 8.51
C LYS A 361 16.08 9.10 8.52
N CYS A 362 15.61 8.65 7.36
CA CYS A 362 14.37 7.89 7.17
C CYS A 362 14.66 6.42 6.82
N GLY A 363 13.61 5.61 6.66
CA GLY A 363 13.69 4.31 6.02
C GLY A 363 14.07 4.42 4.55
N THR A 364 14.50 3.33 3.97
CA THR A 364 14.75 3.22 2.54
C THR A 364 13.52 2.78 1.77
N GLY A 365 12.50 2.28 2.48
CA GLY A 365 11.25 1.87 1.87
C GLY A 365 10.34 1.12 2.83
N HIS A 366 9.11 0.94 2.40
CA HIS A 366 8.02 0.31 3.14
C HIS A 366 7.20 -0.60 2.22
N GLY A 367 6.41 -1.51 2.79
CA GLY A 367 5.44 -2.27 2.03
C GLY A 367 4.31 -1.39 1.52
N VAL A 368 3.64 -1.84 0.45
CA VAL A 368 2.51 -1.12 -0.17
C VAL A 368 1.27 -2.00 -0.18
N GLY A 369 0.13 -1.45 0.24
CA GLY A 369 -1.15 -2.12 0.23
C GLY A 369 -1.78 -2.16 -1.17
N HIS A 370 -2.64 -3.14 -1.43
CA HIS A 370 -3.38 -3.22 -2.70
C HIS A 370 -4.78 -2.63 -2.55
N ILE A 371 -5.00 -1.42 -3.04
CA ILE A 371 -6.17 -0.58 -2.75
C ILE A 371 -6.40 -0.52 -1.23
N LEU A 372 -5.33 -0.21 -0.52
CA LEU A 372 -5.25 -0.03 0.92
C LEU A 372 -4.22 1.07 1.23
N ASN A 373 -3.78 1.16 2.47
CA ASN A 373 -2.77 2.15 2.84
C ASN A 373 -1.50 2.00 1.99
N VAL A 374 -0.97 3.11 1.50
CA VAL A 374 0.31 3.16 0.82
C VAL A 374 1.44 2.62 1.71
N HIS A 375 1.39 2.87 3.02
CA HIS A 375 2.30 2.27 4.00
C HIS A 375 1.70 0.99 4.59
N GLU A 376 2.26 -0.16 4.24
CA GLU A 376 1.79 -1.47 4.72
C GLU A 376 2.96 -2.32 5.26
N GLY A 377 2.84 -2.79 6.50
CA GLY A 377 3.73 -3.82 7.04
C GLY A 377 3.41 -5.22 6.48
N PRO A 378 4.22 -6.24 6.80
CA PRO A 378 5.38 -6.23 7.70
C PRO A 378 6.73 -6.08 7.01
N ASN A 379 6.79 -5.75 5.73
CA ASN A 379 8.03 -5.59 4.96
C ASN A 379 8.40 -4.12 4.76
N GLY A 380 9.70 -3.85 4.71
CA GLY A 380 10.27 -2.54 4.46
C GLY A 380 11.79 -2.62 4.42
N PHE A 381 12.43 -1.59 3.90
CA PHE A 381 13.90 -1.48 3.89
C PHE A 381 14.36 -0.47 4.95
N ARG A 382 15.15 -0.94 5.91
CA ARG A 382 15.64 -0.10 7.01
C ARG A 382 16.92 -0.70 7.60
N TRP A 383 17.94 0.12 7.87
CA TRP A 383 19.21 -0.35 8.40
C TRP A 383 19.18 -0.80 9.87
N ARG A 384 18.11 -0.48 10.59
CA ARG A 384 17.91 -0.85 12.01
C ARG A 384 16.46 -1.23 12.28
N VAL A 385 16.24 -2.07 13.26
CA VAL A 385 14.90 -2.38 13.76
C VAL A 385 14.32 -1.14 14.47
N VAL A 386 13.09 -0.80 14.14
CA VAL A 386 12.27 0.21 14.81
C VAL A 386 11.01 -0.51 15.27
N ALA A 387 10.91 -0.76 16.57
CA ALA A 387 9.87 -1.64 17.13
C ALA A 387 8.44 -1.19 16.77
N GLU A 388 8.21 0.12 16.74
CA GLU A 388 6.90 0.71 16.45
C GLU A 388 6.49 0.61 14.96
N ARG A 389 7.42 0.24 14.08
CA ARG A 389 7.15 0.18 12.62
C ARG A 389 6.74 -1.21 12.15
N ASN A 390 7.16 -2.28 12.84
CA ASN A 390 6.93 -3.66 12.43
C ASN A 390 7.21 -3.92 10.93
N ASP A 391 8.32 -3.34 10.42
CA ASP A 391 8.71 -3.38 9.00
C ASP A 391 9.97 -4.23 8.74
N SER A 392 10.32 -5.10 9.68
CA SER A 392 11.50 -5.97 9.60
C SER A 392 11.16 -7.42 9.26
N GLY A 393 9.97 -7.67 8.71
CA GLY A 393 9.51 -8.98 8.29
C GLY A 393 10.37 -9.57 7.18
N ARG A 394 10.41 -10.91 7.13
CA ARG A 394 11.08 -11.63 6.05
C ARG A 394 10.36 -11.34 4.72
N LEU A 395 11.16 -11.06 3.69
CA LEU A 395 10.65 -10.86 2.33
C LEU A 395 10.14 -12.17 1.74
N GLU A 396 8.90 -12.15 1.28
CA GLU A 396 8.24 -13.27 0.62
C GLU A 396 7.94 -12.95 -0.84
N GLU A 397 7.82 -13.98 -1.67
CA GLU A 397 7.34 -13.83 -3.04
C GLU A 397 5.95 -13.17 -3.05
N GLY A 398 5.79 -12.14 -3.87
CA GLY A 398 4.54 -11.36 -3.97
C GLY A 398 4.47 -10.14 -3.05
N MET A 399 5.41 -9.93 -2.14
CA MET A 399 5.50 -8.69 -1.37
C MET A 399 5.94 -7.54 -2.27
N ILE A 400 5.30 -6.38 -2.12
CA ILE A 400 5.65 -5.13 -2.78
C ILE A 400 6.30 -4.21 -1.75
N THR A 401 7.43 -3.60 -2.10
CA THR A 401 8.18 -2.71 -1.20
C THR A 401 8.71 -1.53 -1.99
N THR A 402 8.59 -0.30 -1.47
CA THR A 402 9.22 0.88 -2.07
C THR A 402 10.74 0.84 -1.87
N ASP A 403 11.47 1.47 -2.78
CA ASP A 403 12.92 1.71 -2.72
C ASP A 403 13.15 3.19 -3.01
N GLU A 404 13.29 3.99 -1.93
CA GLU A 404 13.19 5.45 -1.94
C GLU A 404 14.39 6.15 -1.25
N PRO A 405 15.64 5.81 -1.60
CA PRO A 405 16.80 6.52 -1.05
C PRO A 405 16.78 8.00 -1.39
N GLY A 406 17.37 8.82 -0.52
CA GLY A 406 17.41 10.27 -0.74
C GLY A 406 18.60 10.97 -0.11
N VAL A 407 18.75 12.23 -0.45
CA VAL A 407 19.67 13.20 0.17
C VAL A 407 18.88 14.45 0.52
N TYR A 408 18.96 14.89 1.76
CA TYR A 408 18.21 16.03 2.27
C TYR A 408 19.15 17.00 2.96
N LEU A 409 19.42 18.14 2.33
CA LEU A 409 20.35 19.15 2.83
C LEU A 409 19.57 20.40 3.24
N GLU A 410 19.44 20.60 4.53
CA GLU A 410 18.73 21.76 5.10
C GLU A 410 19.22 23.06 4.51
N GLY A 411 18.28 23.89 4.03
CA GLY A 411 18.56 25.16 3.39
C GLY A 411 19.13 25.08 1.97
N GLU A 412 19.34 23.89 1.42
CA GLU A 412 19.88 23.72 0.06
C GLU A 412 18.88 23.02 -0.88
N TYR A 413 18.68 21.70 -0.74
CA TYR A 413 17.80 20.89 -1.60
C TYR A 413 17.55 19.49 -1.03
N GLY A 414 16.54 18.83 -1.56
CA GLY A 414 16.30 17.38 -1.39
C GLY A 414 16.29 16.67 -2.73
N ILE A 415 16.68 15.42 -2.70
CA ILE A 415 16.65 14.47 -3.83
C ILE A 415 16.13 13.15 -3.30
N ARG A 416 15.08 12.59 -3.93
CA ARG A 416 14.59 11.23 -3.72
C ARG A 416 14.30 10.61 -5.07
N THR A 417 14.64 9.36 -5.24
CA THR A 417 14.24 8.53 -6.37
C THR A 417 13.59 7.29 -5.80
N GLU A 418 12.37 7.01 -6.21
CA GLU A 418 11.57 5.93 -5.67
C GLU A 418 10.98 5.06 -6.75
N ASN A 419 11.04 3.77 -6.52
CA ASN A 419 10.37 2.73 -7.29
C ASN A 419 9.68 1.74 -6.36
N GLU A 420 8.60 1.12 -6.82
CA GLU A 420 8.06 -0.07 -6.18
C GLU A 420 8.67 -1.34 -6.77
N LEU A 421 9.00 -2.26 -5.88
CA LEU A 421 9.68 -3.52 -6.18
C LEU A 421 8.82 -4.70 -5.74
N ILE A 422 8.54 -5.64 -6.65
CA ILE A 422 7.92 -6.93 -6.29
C ILE A 422 9.05 -7.92 -5.96
N CYS A 423 8.98 -8.55 -4.79
CA CYS A 423 9.86 -9.68 -4.46
C CYS A 423 9.41 -10.92 -5.25
N VAL A 424 10.33 -11.49 -6.03
CA VAL A 424 10.06 -12.67 -6.87
C VAL A 424 11.14 -13.73 -6.66
N LYS A 425 10.80 -14.99 -6.95
CA LYS A 425 11.79 -16.07 -6.95
C LYS A 425 12.77 -15.92 -8.11
N ALA A 426 14.05 -16.14 -7.83
CA ALA A 426 15.10 -16.38 -8.80
C ALA A 426 15.42 -17.88 -8.87
N GLU A 427 16.65 -18.25 -9.23
CA GLU A 427 17.06 -19.64 -9.29
C GLU A 427 17.08 -20.32 -7.92
N LYS A 428 16.88 -21.63 -7.92
CA LYS A 428 17.11 -22.52 -6.77
C LYS A 428 18.29 -23.44 -7.08
N ASN A 429 19.24 -23.51 -6.16
CA ASN A 429 20.43 -24.36 -6.31
C ASN A 429 20.80 -25.01 -4.97
N GLU A 430 22.03 -25.57 -4.86
CA GLU A 430 22.53 -26.24 -3.64
C GLU A 430 22.62 -25.31 -2.42
N TYR A 431 22.69 -23.98 -2.61
CA TYR A 431 22.74 -23.00 -1.52
C TYR A 431 21.34 -22.60 -1.03
N GLY A 432 20.28 -22.91 -1.79
CA GLY A 432 18.91 -22.62 -1.42
C GLY A 432 18.11 -21.92 -2.53
N GLN A 433 16.96 -21.36 -2.14
CA GLN A 433 16.14 -20.52 -3.01
C GLN A 433 16.71 -19.10 -3.01
N PHE A 434 17.08 -18.58 -4.17
CA PHE A 434 17.39 -17.17 -4.36
C PHE A 434 16.13 -16.38 -4.68
N MET A 435 16.12 -15.14 -4.24
CA MET A 435 15.08 -14.12 -4.49
C MET A 435 15.72 -12.94 -5.21
N GLN A 436 14.90 -12.16 -5.89
CA GLN A 436 15.28 -10.92 -6.56
C GLN A 436 14.07 -9.97 -6.60
N PHE A 437 14.27 -8.77 -7.12
CA PHE A 437 13.19 -7.81 -7.29
C PHE A 437 12.84 -7.61 -8.77
N GLU A 438 11.55 -7.39 -9.01
CA GLU A 438 11.03 -6.87 -10.25
C GLU A 438 10.61 -5.42 -10.02
N ASN A 439 11.22 -4.48 -10.73
CA ASN A 439 10.84 -3.08 -10.70
C ASN A 439 9.58 -2.87 -11.54
N ILE A 440 8.53 -2.33 -10.94
CA ILE A 440 7.24 -2.07 -11.59
C ILE A 440 6.94 -0.59 -11.78
N THR A 441 7.84 0.32 -11.40
CA THR A 441 7.69 1.75 -11.64
C THR A 441 8.26 2.13 -13.00
N TYR A 442 7.38 2.45 -13.95
CA TYR A 442 7.77 2.70 -15.35
C TYR A 442 8.05 4.17 -15.68
N ALA A 443 7.88 5.08 -14.71
CA ALA A 443 8.21 6.49 -14.90
C ALA A 443 9.74 6.66 -15.10
N PRO A 444 10.22 7.45 -16.08
CA PRO A 444 11.65 7.71 -16.27
C PRO A 444 12.29 8.40 -15.05
N ILE A 445 13.58 8.10 -14.81
CA ILE A 445 14.42 8.80 -13.81
C ILE A 445 15.06 10.02 -14.43
#